data_9d163a47d71edced6e439c9947945ea4
#
_entry.id   9d163a47d71edced6e439c9947945ea4
#
_cell.length_a   1.000
_cell.length_b   1.000
_cell.length_c   1.000
_cell.angle_alpha   90.00
_cell.angle_beta   90.00
_cell.angle_gamma   90.00
#
_symmetry.space_group_name_H-M   'P 1'
#
loop_
_entity.id
_entity.type
_entity.pdbx_description
1 polymer ?
#
loop_
_entity_poly.entity_id
_entity_poly.type
_entity_poly.pdbx_seq_one_letter_code
_entity_poly.pdbx_strand_id
1 'polypeptide(L)'
;MIEAAYAQDVLPVWTEDEAGPYQTLPYPGYHWQPTGEPVRSAHEYTREGTAKQLTLFHPASGAVRVKGVRNCTNAIRHPWLQAELQAILAALPEPAEVLSPAENRRCWERWQGGLSVRITLPETLPPLRLLLVLDNLAGHLTPSLVLWLFAEGIMPLYTPLGGSWLNMAESIQRLLKRRALDGHHPQTPEEIIAWLEEAARGWNRAPTPFFWGGKRKARRERARQRRHALGGSGAYTERPLHPGRAA
;
A
#
# COMPACT_ATOMS: atom_id res chain seq x y z
N MET A 1 -3.19 16.87 -1.57
CA MET A 1 -1.76 16.65 -1.28
C MET A 1 -1.28 15.30 -1.81
N ILE A 2 -1.76 14.15 -1.32
CA ILE A 2 -1.32 12.81 -1.76
C ILE A 2 -1.56 12.57 -3.27
N GLU A 3 -2.70 12.96 -3.81
CA GLU A 3 -2.96 12.86 -5.25
C GLU A 3 -1.97 13.71 -6.06
N ALA A 4 -1.60 14.89 -5.56
CA ALA A 4 -0.57 15.72 -6.18
C ALA A 4 0.82 15.08 -6.08
N ALA A 5 1.11 14.36 -4.98
CA ALA A 5 2.35 13.61 -4.87
C ALA A 5 2.43 12.50 -5.93
N TYR A 6 1.36 11.74 -6.14
CA TYR A 6 1.34 10.70 -7.18
C TYR A 6 1.32 11.24 -8.62
N ALA A 7 0.96 12.50 -8.81
CA ALA A 7 0.85 13.11 -10.14
C ALA A 7 2.14 13.81 -10.58
N GLN A 8 3.11 14.02 -9.69
CA GLN A 8 4.39 14.64 -9.99
C GLN A 8 5.47 13.57 -10.20
N ASP A 9 6.53 13.92 -10.92
CA ASP A 9 7.66 13.07 -11.30
C ASP A 9 9.02 13.57 -10.76
N VAL A 10 9.00 14.64 -9.97
CA VAL A 10 10.23 15.29 -9.44
C VAL A 10 10.81 14.50 -8.27
N LEU A 11 9.94 14.03 -7.36
CA LEU A 11 10.36 13.27 -6.18
C LEU A 11 9.78 11.85 -6.22
N PRO A 12 10.55 10.82 -5.89
CA PRO A 12 10.02 9.49 -5.76
C PRO A 12 8.99 9.43 -4.63
N VAL A 13 7.87 8.77 -4.90
CA VAL A 13 6.77 8.59 -3.94
C VAL A 13 6.67 7.12 -3.60
N TRP A 14 6.89 6.80 -2.34
CA TRP A 14 6.68 5.47 -1.80
C TRP A 14 5.46 5.46 -0.89
N THR A 15 4.83 4.30 -0.75
CA THR A 15 3.69 4.11 0.16
C THR A 15 3.97 2.94 1.07
N GLU A 16 3.73 3.11 2.36
CA GLU A 16 3.89 2.05 3.35
C GLU A 16 2.54 1.70 3.95
N ASP A 17 2.35 0.39 4.19
CA ASP A 17 1.15 -0.13 4.84
C ASP A 17 1.40 -1.54 5.38
N GLU A 18 0.56 -1.97 6.35
CA GLU A 18 0.51 -3.34 6.81
C GLU A 18 -0.74 -4.07 6.30
N ALA A 19 -0.62 -5.36 6.05
CA ALA A 19 -1.74 -6.20 5.66
C ALA A 19 -1.84 -7.46 6.52
N GLY A 20 -3.05 -7.96 6.68
CA GLY A 20 -3.36 -9.09 7.52
C GLY A 20 -4.23 -8.71 8.73
N PRO A 21 -4.39 -9.59 9.75
CA PRO A 21 -3.74 -10.90 9.85
C PRO A 21 -4.25 -11.93 8.83
N TYR A 22 -3.32 -12.65 8.23
CA TYR A 22 -3.61 -13.84 7.41
C TYR A 22 -3.54 -15.07 8.29
N GLN A 23 -4.53 -15.92 8.22
CA GLN A 23 -4.67 -17.12 9.08
C GLN A 23 -4.25 -18.39 8.34
N THR A 24 -3.87 -19.41 9.08
CA THR A 24 -3.69 -20.76 8.58
C THR A 24 -5.06 -21.40 8.34
N LEU A 25 -5.59 -21.21 7.14
CA LEU A 25 -6.88 -21.73 6.71
C LEU A 25 -6.87 -21.97 5.18
N PRO A 26 -7.76 -22.82 4.66
CA PRO A 26 -7.91 -22.96 3.22
C PRO A 26 -8.37 -21.65 2.58
N TYR A 27 -7.59 -21.12 1.63
CA TYR A 27 -7.96 -19.93 0.89
C TYR A 27 -8.71 -20.33 -0.39
N PRO A 28 -9.88 -19.75 -0.66
CA PRO A 28 -10.57 -19.96 -1.92
C PRO A 28 -9.70 -19.54 -3.10
N GLY A 29 -9.75 -20.29 -4.18
CA GLY A 29 -8.95 -19.97 -5.37
C GLY A 29 -9.34 -20.86 -6.55
N TYR A 30 -8.56 -20.75 -7.63
CA TYR A 30 -8.71 -21.56 -8.83
C TYR A 30 -7.62 -22.61 -8.86
N HIS A 31 -8.03 -23.85 -9.14
CA HIS A 31 -7.14 -24.99 -9.34
C HIS A 31 -7.39 -25.60 -10.71
N TRP A 32 -6.33 -26.10 -11.33
CA TRP A 32 -6.45 -27.02 -12.44
C TRP A 32 -6.86 -28.38 -11.89
N GLN A 33 -7.97 -28.91 -12.41
CA GLN A 33 -8.47 -30.23 -12.05
C GLN A 33 -8.76 -31.03 -13.33
N PRO A 34 -8.66 -32.35 -13.29
CA PRO A 34 -9.18 -33.20 -14.36
C PRO A 34 -10.67 -32.92 -14.60
N THR A 35 -11.10 -33.03 -15.86
CA THR A 35 -12.49 -32.80 -16.22
C THR A 35 -13.41 -33.76 -15.46
N GLY A 36 -14.40 -33.22 -14.79
CA GLY A 36 -15.35 -33.99 -13.96
C GLY A 36 -14.95 -34.18 -12.51
N GLU A 37 -13.76 -33.74 -12.10
CA GLU A 37 -13.33 -33.79 -10.70
C GLU A 37 -13.45 -32.40 -10.04
N PRO A 38 -14.39 -32.23 -9.08
CA PRO A 38 -14.52 -30.95 -8.39
C PRO A 38 -13.35 -30.72 -7.44
N VAL A 39 -12.92 -29.46 -7.30
CA VAL A 39 -11.95 -29.05 -6.29
C VAL A 39 -12.51 -29.37 -4.90
N ARG A 40 -11.73 -30.09 -4.11
CA ARG A 40 -12.05 -30.38 -2.71
C ARG A 40 -11.28 -29.42 -1.81
N SER A 41 -12.01 -28.73 -0.93
CA SER A 41 -11.41 -27.92 0.14
C SER A 41 -11.60 -28.64 1.48
N ALA A 42 -10.62 -28.50 2.37
CA ALA A 42 -10.75 -29.05 3.71
C ALA A 42 -11.92 -28.39 4.45
N HIS A 43 -12.83 -29.19 5.01
CA HIS A 43 -13.92 -28.70 5.86
C HIS A 43 -13.47 -28.47 7.30
N GLU A 44 -12.54 -29.30 7.75
CA GLU A 44 -11.94 -29.21 9.07
C GLU A 44 -10.48 -28.80 8.93
N TYR A 45 -10.07 -27.81 9.69
CA TYR A 45 -8.71 -27.31 9.74
C TYR A 45 -8.39 -26.69 11.09
N THR A 46 -7.16 -26.84 11.53
CA THR A 46 -6.67 -26.21 12.74
C THR A 46 -6.07 -24.85 12.40
N ARG A 47 -6.35 -23.86 13.22
CA ARG A 47 -5.76 -22.52 13.09
C ARG A 47 -4.49 -22.44 13.94
N GLU A 48 -3.34 -22.62 13.30
CA GLU A 48 -2.02 -22.65 13.97
C GLU A 48 -1.42 -21.24 14.16
N GLY A 49 -2.19 -20.20 13.83
CA GLY A 49 -1.78 -18.83 14.05
C GLY A 49 -1.96 -17.91 12.84
N THR A 50 -1.31 -16.76 12.92
CA THR A 50 -1.46 -15.70 11.91
C THR A 50 -0.11 -15.13 11.50
N ALA A 51 -0.05 -14.61 10.29
CA ALA A 51 1.04 -13.77 9.81
C ALA A 51 0.50 -12.43 9.30
N LYS A 52 1.35 -11.42 9.30
CA LYS A 52 1.11 -10.12 8.71
C LYS A 52 2.18 -9.80 7.67
N GLN A 53 1.93 -8.81 6.84
CA GLN A 53 2.82 -8.34 5.81
C GLN A 53 3.08 -6.85 6.01
N LEU A 54 4.34 -6.47 6.13
CA LEU A 54 4.80 -5.09 5.98
C LEU A 54 5.09 -4.86 4.49
N THR A 55 4.64 -3.74 3.96
CA THR A 55 4.73 -3.44 2.52
C THR A 55 5.23 -2.03 2.30
N LEU A 56 6.26 -1.88 1.51
CA LEU A 56 6.73 -0.59 0.99
C LEU A 56 6.67 -0.66 -0.53
N PHE A 57 5.89 0.21 -1.15
CA PHE A 57 5.54 0.14 -2.56
C PHE A 57 5.85 1.46 -3.29
N HIS A 58 6.48 1.37 -4.45
CA HIS A 58 6.75 2.48 -5.37
C HIS A 58 5.80 2.43 -6.56
N PRO A 59 4.68 3.17 -6.56
CA PRO A 59 3.68 3.06 -7.62
C PRO A 59 4.22 3.34 -9.02
N ALA A 60 5.09 4.33 -9.17
CA ALA A 60 5.60 4.74 -10.46
C ALA A 60 6.40 3.65 -11.19
N SER A 61 7.17 2.81 -10.48
CA SER A 61 7.89 1.69 -11.08
C SER A 61 7.16 0.35 -10.90
N GLY A 62 6.23 0.26 -9.96
CA GLY A 62 5.63 -0.99 -9.53
C GLY A 62 6.50 -1.82 -8.58
N ALA A 63 7.69 -1.35 -8.20
CA ALA A 63 8.57 -2.06 -7.29
C ALA A 63 7.97 -2.17 -5.88
N VAL A 64 8.12 -3.33 -5.24
CA VAL A 64 7.61 -3.57 -3.90
C VAL A 64 8.68 -4.20 -3.01
N ARG A 65 8.70 -3.82 -1.75
CA ARG A 65 9.49 -4.45 -0.70
C ARG A 65 8.53 -5.00 0.34
N VAL A 66 8.74 -6.23 0.74
CA VAL A 66 7.84 -6.95 1.63
C VAL A 66 8.63 -7.65 2.71
N LYS A 67 8.09 -7.64 3.91
CA LYS A 67 8.51 -8.49 5.01
C LYS A 67 7.31 -9.15 5.64
N GLY A 68 7.30 -10.47 5.65
CA GLY A 68 6.35 -11.24 6.42
C GLY A 68 6.74 -11.25 7.91
N VAL A 69 5.77 -11.10 8.80
CA VAL A 69 6.01 -11.05 10.25
C VAL A 69 4.86 -11.70 11.01
N ARG A 70 5.15 -12.20 12.21
CA ARG A 70 4.11 -12.72 13.12
C ARG A 70 3.26 -11.58 13.73
N ASN A 71 3.88 -10.45 13.99
CA ASN A 71 3.22 -9.26 14.53
C ASN A 71 3.89 -7.98 14.00
N CYS A 72 3.20 -6.84 14.10
CA CYS A 72 3.63 -5.54 13.58
C CYS A 72 3.82 -4.52 14.70
N THR A 73 4.60 -4.86 15.71
CA THR A 73 5.00 -3.89 16.74
C THR A 73 5.98 -2.86 16.16
N ASN A 74 6.07 -1.69 16.80
CA ASN A 74 7.05 -0.68 16.39
C ASN A 74 8.49 -1.21 16.42
N ALA A 75 8.80 -2.11 17.36
CA ALA A 75 10.10 -2.74 17.45
C ALA A 75 10.47 -3.61 16.22
N ILE A 76 9.48 -4.07 15.47
CA ILE A 76 9.68 -4.82 14.23
C ILE A 76 9.55 -3.92 13.00
N ARG A 77 8.53 -3.07 12.99
CA ARG A 77 8.23 -2.20 11.83
C ARG A 77 9.29 -1.13 11.63
N HIS A 78 9.63 -0.36 12.65
CA HIS A 78 10.53 0.80 12.50
C HIS A 78 11.92 0.39 11.97
N PRO A 79 12.63 -0.60 12.56
CA PRO A 79 13.93 -1.00 12.03
C PRO A 79 13.87 -1.49 10.59
N TRP A 80 12.82 -2.24 10.23
CA TRP A 80 12.63 -2.69 8.85
C TRP A 80 12.39 -1.52 7.91
N LEU A 81 11.44 -0.63 8.24
CA LEU A 81 11.11 0.53 7.42
C LEU A 81 12.32 1.44 7.22
N GLN A 82 13.08 1.69 8.29
CA GLN A 82 14.30 2.50 8.25
C GLN A 82 15.36 1.87 7.33
N ALA A 83 15.62 0.58 7.48
CA ALA A 83 16.60 -0.13 6.64
C ALA A 83 16.21 -0.11 5.16
N GLU A 84 14.93 -0.34 4.84
CA GLU A 84 14.46 -0.31 3.47
C GLU A 84 14.50 1.09 2.85
N LEU A 85 14.10 2.12 3.61
CA LEU A 85 14.17 3.51 3.15
C LEU A 85 15.61 3.98 2.96
N GLN A 86 16.53 3.63 3.84
CA GLN A 86 17.96 3.91 3.65
C GLN A 86 18.52 3.25 2.39
N ALA A 87 18.16 1.99 2.15
CA ALA A 87 18.56 1.29 0.91
C ALA A 87 17.96 1.94 -0.35
N ILE A 88 16.74 2.48 -0.25
CA ILE A 88 16.11 3.23 -1.34
C ILE A 88 16.86 4.54 -1.57
N LEU A 89 17.10 5.32 -0.52
CA LEU A 89 17.80 6.60 -0.62
C LEU A 89 19.22 6.45 -1.18
N ALA A 90 19.93 5.40 -0.77
CA ALA A 90 21.27 5.09 -1.30
C ALA A 90 21.27 4.73 -2.80
N ALA A 91 20.15 4.21 -3.31
CA ALA A 91 19.99 3.88 -4.73
C ALA A 91 19.48 5.07 -5.57
N LEU A 92 19.02 6.15 -4.94
CA LEU A 92 18.61 7.35 -5.66
C LEU A 92 19.82 8.13 -6.16
N PRO A 93 19.72 8.76 -7.34
CA PRO A 93 20.77 9.65 -7.80
C PRO A 93 20.96 10.81 -6.81
N GLU A 94 22.19 11.31 -6.72
CA GLU A 94 22.42 12.54 -5.97
C GLU A 94 21.61 13.69 -6.58
N PRO A 95 21.15 14.65 -5.75
CA PRO A 95 20.42 15.80 -6.25
C PRO A 95 21.25 16.52 -7.33
N ALA A 96 20.66 16.75 -8.48
CA ALA A 96 21.34 17.42 -9.61
C ALA A 96 21.75 18.86 -9.30
N GLU A 97 21.12 19.46 -8.30
CA GLU A 97 21.33 20.86 -7.91
C GLU A 97 21.35 20.98 -6.39
N VAL A 98 22.32 21.71 -5.88
CA VAL A 98 22.39 22.07 -4.47
C VAL A 98 21.52 23.30 -4.24
N LEU A 99 20.33 23.11 -3.70
CA LEU A 99 19.41 24.19 -3.38
C LEU A 99 19.96 25.07 -2.25
N SER A 100 19.70 26.36 -2.30
CA SER A 100 19.91 27.24 -1.14
C SER A 100 19.03 26.79 0.03
N PRO A 101 19.42 27.11 1.29
CA PRO A 101 18.60 26.75 2.46
C PRO A 101 17.14 27.22 2.37
N ALA A 102 16.93 28.41 1.79
CA ALA A 102 15.59 28.97 1.61
C ALA A 102 14.77 28.23 0.55
N GLU A 103 15.38 27.80 -0.54
CA GLU A 103 14.72 27.00 -1.58
C GLU A 103 14.40 25.59 -1.07
N ASN A 104 15.37 24.95 -0.41
CA ASN A 104 15.14 23.66 0.21
C ASN A 104 13.97 23.72 1.21
N ARG A 105 13.92 24.76 2.07
CA ARG A 105 12.80 24.95 3.00
C ARG A 105 11.46 25.06 2.29
N ARG A 106 11.37 25.80 1.17
CA ARG A 106 10.14 25.87 0.37
C ARG A 106 9.71 24.52 -0.19
N CYS A 107 10.67 23.66 -0.56
CA CYS A 107 10.36 22.29 -1.00
C CYS A 107 9.67 21.49 0.11
N TRP A 108 10.15 21.60 1.35
CA TRP A 108 9.53 20.96 2.51
C TRP A 108 8.15 21.54 2.84
N GLU A 109 8.05 22.87 2.89
CA GLU A 109 6.81 23.59 3.21
C GLU A 109 5.69 23.29 2.22
N ARG A 110 6.02 23.07 0.95
CA ARG A 110 5.05 22.64 -0.08
C ARG A 110 4.27 21.40 0.31
N TRP A 111 4.90 20.47 1.03
CA TRP A 111 4.31 19.18 1.41
C TRP A 111 3.85 19.13 2.87
N GLN A 112 4.10 20.17 3.64
CA GLN A 112 3.76 20.25 5.07
C GLN A 112 2.27 20.02 5.35
N GLY A 113 1.39 20.41 4.44
CA GLY A 113 -0.05 20.14 4.54
C GLY A 113 -0.43 18.64 4.47
N GLY A 114 0.51 17.75 4.16
CA GLY A 114 0.33 16.29 4.22
C GLY A 114 0.60 15.68 5.59
N LEU A 115 1.09 16.46 6.54
CA LEU A 115 1.30 16.01 7.93
C LEU A 115 -0.06 15.92 8.66
N SER A 116 -0.28 14.84 9.41
CA SER A 116 -1.50 14.65 10.20
C SER A 116 -1.52 15.48 11.48
N VAL A 117 -0.35 15.94 11.92
CA VAL A 117 -0.16 16.79 13.09
C VAL A 117 0.59 18.04 12.65
N ARG A 118 0.29 19.20 13.25
CA ARG A 118 1.08 20.40 13.06
C ARG A 118 2.45 20.21 13.70
N ILE A 119 3.42 19.82 12.91
CA ILE A 119 4.81 19.73 13.31
C ILE A 119 5.52 20.96 12.76
N THR A 120 6.23 21.70 13.62
CA THR A 120 7.12 22.74 13.18
C THR A 120 8.33 22.08 12.52
N LEU A 121 8.56 22.39 11.24
CA LEU A 121 9.73 21.90 10.56
C LEU A 121 11.01 22.42 11.26
N PRO A 122 12.03 21.57 11.45
CA PRO A 122 13.32 21.99 12.00
C PRO A 122 13.90 23.19 11.26
N GLU A 123 14.73 23.99 11.93
CA GLU A 123 15.43 25.12 11.29
C GLU A 123 16.34 24.64 10.16
N THR A 124 17.10 23.59 10.42
CA THR A 124 17.99 22.95 9.45
C THR A 124 17.35 21.68 8.94
N LEU A 125 17.11 21.62 7.64
CA LEU A 125 16.53 20.49 6.95
C LEU A 125 17.50 19.98 5.89
N PRO A 126 17.73 18.67 5.78
CA PRO A 126 18.47 18.10 4.65
C PRO A 126 17.70 18.33 3.35
N PRO A 127 18.32 18.14 2.18
CA PRO A 127 17.60 18.12 0.92
C PRO A 127 16.43 17.14 0.97
N LEU A 128 15.25 17.57 0.49
CA LEU A 128 14.09 16.69 0.40
C LEU A 128 14.31 15.70 -0.75
N ARG A 129 14.34 14.40 -0.44
CA ARG A 129 14.69 13.34 -1.38
C ARG A 129 13.53 12.39 -1.72
N LEU A 130 12.53 12.26 -0.83
CA LEU A 130 11.48 11.27 -0.97
C LEU A 130 10.19 11.71 -0.27
N LEU A 131 9.05 11.37 -0.86
CA LEU A 131 7.73 11.49 -0.24
C LEU A 131 7.26 10.09 0.18
N LEU A 132 6.84 9.94 1.44
CA LEU A 132 6.36 8.68 1.99
C LEU A 132 4.90 8.80 2.41
N VAL A 133 4.00 8.11 1.70
CA VAL A 133 2.58 8.06 2.06
C VAL A 133 2.37 7.00 3.14
N LEU A 134 1.73 7.40 4.22
CA LEU A 134 1.44 6.59 5.41
C LEU A 134 -0.03 6.72 5.79
N ASP A 135 -0.58 5.71 6.45
CA ASP A 135 -1.84 5.86 7.17
C ASP A 135 -1.62 6.52 8.56
N ASN A 136 -2.72 6.75 9.27
CA ASN A 136 -2.68 7.38 10.59
C ASN A 136 -2.49 6.38 11.74
N LEU A 137 -1.85 5.25 11.50
CA LEU A 137 -1.55 4.32 12.58
C LEU A 137 -0.63 4.97 13.62
N ALA A 138 -0.93 4.78 14.90
CA ALA A 138 -0.17 5.41 15.99
C ALA A 138 1.34 5.16 15.91
N GLY A 139 1.74 4.00 15.39
CA GLY A 139 3.15 3.68 15.14
C GLY A 139 3.83 4.59 14.12
N HIS A 140 3.09 5.08 13.12
CA HIS A 140 3.60 5.99 12.09
C HIS A 140 3.75 7.43 12.60
N LEU A 141 3.04 7.77 13.68
CA LEU A 141 3.02 9.10 14.27
C LEU A 141 4.00 9.27 15.44
N THR A 142 4.81 8.25 15.73
CA THR A 142 5.76 8.34 16.84
C THR A 142 6.81 9.43 16.55
N PRO A 143 7.11 10.30 17.54
CA PRO A 143 8.08 11.39 17.33
C PRO A 143 9.45 10.88 16.85
N SER A 144 9.91 9.74 17.38
CA SER A 144 11.18 9.14 16.97
C SER A 144 11.24 8.77 15.49
N LEU A 145 10.16 8.22 14.94
CA LEU A 145 10.08 7.88 13.52
C LEU A 145 9.99 9.15 12.67
N VAL A 146 9.13 10.10 13.04
CA VAL A 146 8.93 11.33 12.27
C VAL A 146 10.20 12.17 12.21
N LEU A 147 10.89 12.33 13.33
CA LEU A 147 12.17 13.07 13.38
C LEU A 147 13.26 12.36 12.57
N TRP A 148 13.30 11.03 12.61
CA TRP A 148 14.21 10.26 11.80
C TRP A 148 13.92 10.44 10.29
N LEU A 149 12.65 10.37 9.88
CA LEU A 149 12.27 10.63 8.47
C LEU A 149 12.74 12.01 8.02
N PHE A 150 12.54 13.04 8.83
CA PHE A 150 13.03 14.39 8.50
C PHE A 150 14.55 14.43 8.38
N ALA A 151 15.28 13.79 9.28
CA ALA A 151 16.74 13.74 9.22
C ALA A 151 17.29 13.05 7.96
N GLU A 152 16.55 12.09 7.42
CA GLU A 152 16.90 11.35 6.19
C GLU A 152 16.41 12.04 4.90
N GLY A 153 15.78 13.20 4.99
CA GLY A 153 15.26 13.88 3.79
C GLY A 153 13.94 13.30 3.27
N ILE A 154 13.14 12.69 4.14
CA ILE A 154 11.87 12.04 3.79
C ILE A 154 10.71 12.85 4.39
N MET A 155 9.77 13.28 3.55
CA MET A 155 8.53 13.90 4.00
C MET A 155 7.41 12.86 4.13
N PRO A 156 6.92 12.57 5.34
CA PRO A 156 5.74 11.73 5.51
C PRO A 156 4.47 12.49 5.10
N LEU A 157 3.61 11.82 4.33
CA LEU A 157 2.31 12.31 3.91
C LEU A 157 1.23 11.36 4.45
N TYR A 158 0.44 11.84 5.39
CA TYR A 158 -0.58 11.01 6.03
C TYR A 158 -1.90 11.05 5.29
N THR A 159 -2.53 9.89 5.12
CA THR A 159 -3.88 9.82 4.55
C THR A 159 -4.88 10.55 5.47
N PRO A 160 -5.88 11.27 4.92
CA PRO A 160 -6.92 11.84 5.77
C PRO A 160 -7.72 10.72 6.46
N LEU A 161 -8.35 11.04 7.58
CA LEU A 161 -9.23 10.10 8.28
C LEU A 161 -10.29 9.56 7.32
N GLY A 162 -10.43 8.24 7.27
CA GLY A 162 -11.31 7.56 6.31
C GLY A 162 -10.79 7.54 4.86
N GLY A 163 -9.58 8.02 4.60
CA GLY A 163 -8.96 8.10 3.27
C GLY A 163 -7.93 7.02 2.97
N SER A 164 -7.96 5.86 3.63
CA SER A 164 -7.00 4.77 3.42
C SER A 164 -6.86 4.36 1.95
N TRP A 165 -7.92 4.50 1.16
CA TRP A 165 -7.91 4.24 -0.28
C TRP A 165 -6.89 5.10 -1.07
N LEU A 166 -6.36 6.17 -0.47
CA LEU A 166 -5.25 6.95 -1.02
C LEU A 166 -3.90 6.25 -0.86
N ASN A 167 -3.79 5.27 0.06
CA ASN A 167 -2.60 4.46 0.18
C ASN A 167 -2.58 3.37 -0.91
N MET A 168 -1.70 3.56 -1.91
CA MET A 168 -1.61 2.62 -3.03
C MET A 168 -1.00 1.27 -2.65
N ALA A 169 -0.38 1.12 -1.48
CA ALA A 169 0.11 -0.15 -0.97
C ALA A 169 -1.00 -1.19 -0.83
N GLU A 170 -2.23 -0.80 -0.44
CA GLU A 170 -3.37 -1.72 -0.40
C GLU A 170 -3.63 -2.43 -1.75
N SER A 171 -3.33 -1.77 -2.85
CA SER A 171 -3.58 -2.31 -4.18
C SER A 171 -2.61 -3.44 -4.53
N ILE A 172 -1.33 -3.28 -4.21
CA ILE A 172 -0.32 -4.33 -4.43
C ILE A 172 -0.47 -5.46 -3.40
N GLN A 173 -0.80 -5.16 -2.15
CA GLN A 173 -1.05 -6.15 -1.11
C GLN A 173 -2.14 -7.15 -1.51
N ARG A 174 -3.27 -6.67 -2.06
CA ARG A 174 -4.35 -7.54 -2.57
C ARG A 174 -3.88 -8.46 -3.70
N LEU A 175 -2.96 -7.98 -4.53
CA LEU A 175 -2.42 -8.75 -5.64
C LEU A 175 -1.43 -9.82 -5.12
N LEU A 176 -0.55 -9.44 -4.20
CA LEU A 176 0.40 -10.36 -3.58
C LEU A 176 -0.31 -11.43 -2.77
N LYS A 177 -1.31 -11.04 -1.95
CA LYS A 177 -2.16 -11.97 -1.20
C LYS A 177 -2.79 -13.01 -2.12
N ARG A 178 -3.36 -12.59 -3.26
CA ARG A 178 -3.95 -13.53 -4.22
C ARG A 178 -2.92 -14.48 -4.81
N ARG A 179 -1.74 -13.98 -5.15
CA ARG A 179 -0.68 -14.81 -5.73
C ARG A 179 -0.09 -15.80 -4.74
N ALA A 180 -0.03 -15.41 -3.47
CA ALA A 180 0.59 -16.22 -2.43
C ALA A 180 -0.38 -17.23 -1.81
N LEU A 181 -1.65 -16.85 -1.61
CA LEU A 181 -2.56 -17.61 -0.75
C LEU A 181 -3.76 -18.21 -1.48
N ASP A 182 -4.30 -17.56 -2.54
CA ASP A 182 -5.51 -18.06 -3.20
C ASP A 182 -5.29 -19.46 -3.78
N GLY A 183 -6.15 -20.38 -3.40
CA GLY A 183 -6.05 -21.79 -3.77
C GLY A 183 -5.11 -22.64 -2.90
N HIS A 184 -4.47 -22.05 -1.90
CA HIS A 184 -3.56 -22.74 -1.00
C HIS A 184 -4.14 -22.93 0.40
N HIS A 185 -3.59 -23.89 1.15
CA HIS A 185 -3.89 -24.12 2.54
C HIS A 185 -2.60 -24.10 3.36
N PRO A 186 -2.16 -22.93 3.83
CA PRO A 186 -0.97 -22.84 4.67
C PRO A 186 -1.22 -23.55 6.00
N GLN A 187 -0.28 -24.36 6.44
CA GLN A 187 -0.34 -25.08 7.70
C GLN A 187 0.29 -24.28 8.84
N THR A 188 1.23 -23.38 8.52
CA THR A 188 1.94 -22.58 9.50
C THR A 188 1.98 -21.10 9.08
N PRO A 189 2.09 -20.16 10.03
CA PRO A 189 2.34 -18.75 9.70
C PRO A 189 3.64 -18.53 8.93
N GLU A 190 4.65 -19.38 9.12
CA GLU A 190 5.92 -19.33 8.39
C GLU A 190 5.73 -19.61 6.90
N GLU A 191 4.85 -20.52 6.54
CA GLU A 191 4.49 -20.76 5.13
C GLU A 191 3.82 -19.53 4.53
N ILE A 192 2.91 -18.88 5.26
CA ILE A 192 2.29 -17.63 4.81
C ILE A 192 3.35 -16.56 4.56
N ILE A 193 4.28 -16.38 5.51
CA ILE A 193 5.40 -15.43 5.40
C ILE A 193 6.23 -15.73 4.14
N ALA A 194 6.69 -16.97 3.99
CA ALA A 194 7.52 -17.39 2.88
C ALA A 194 6.84 -17.18 1.53
N TRP A 195 5.57 -17.52 1.41
CA TRP A 195 4.81 -17.38 0.16
C TRP A 195 4.53 -15.91 -0.19
N LEU A 196 4.25 -15.04 0.79
CA LEU A 196 4.07 -13.61 0.56
C LEU A 196 5.37 -12.96 0.06
N GLU A 197 6.51 -13.32 0.67
CA GLU A 197 7.82 -12.81 0.26
C GLU A 197 8.22 -13.35 -1.11
N GLU A 198 7.95 -14.64 -1.42
CA GLU A 198 8.19 -15.20 -2.75
C GLU A 198 7.31 -14.55 -3.82
N ALA A 199 6.04 -14.30 -3.51
CA ALA A 199 5.14 -13.57 -4.40
C ALA A 199 5.66 -12.16 -4.72
N ALA A 200 6.25 -11.48 -3.73
CA ALA A 200 6.87 -10.16 -3.92
C ALA A 200 8.15 -10.24 -4.76
N ARG A 201 9.02 -11.24 -4.51
CA ARG A 201 10.19 -11.50 -5.35
C ARG A 201 9.81 -11.82 -6.80
N GLY A 202 8.77 -12.66 -6.98
CA GLY A 202 8.23 -12.98 -8.29
C GLY A 202 7.63 -11.77 -9.01
N TRP A 203 6.94 -10.90 -8.27
CA TRP A 203 6.41 -9.65 -8.80
C TRP A 203 7.52 -8.72 -9.31
N ASN A 204 8.58 -8.55 -8.52
CA ASN A 204 9.69 -7.65 -8.84
C ASN A 204 10.54 -8.08 -10.04
N ARG A 205 10.39 -9.31 -10.57
CA ARG A 205 11.05 -9.71 -11.82
C ARG A 205 10.52 -8.94 -13.04
N ALA A 206 9.25 -8.55 -13.02
CA ALA A 206 8.61 -7.73 -14.05
C ALA A 206 7.51 -6.87 -13.42
N PRO A 207 7.88 -5.85 -12.63
CA PRO A 207 6.92 -5.03 -11.91
C PRO A 207 6.11 -4.18 -12.89
N THR A 208 4.83 -3.98 -12.59
CA THR A 208 3.95 -3.15 -13.42
C THR A 208 3.64 -1.86 -12.68
N PRO A 209 3.87 -0.68 -13.31
CA PRO A 209 3.51 0.60 -12.74
C PRO A 209 2.02 0.73 -12.42
N PHE A 210 1.72 1.44 -11.33
CA PHE A 210 0.37 1.79 -10.91
C PHE A 210 0.19 3.29 -11.04
N PHE A 211 -0.78 3.69 -11.85
CA PHE A 211 -1.06 5.10 -12.06
C PHE A 211 -2.25 5.53 -11.20
N TRP A 212 -2.06 6.62 -10.45
CA TRP A 212 -3.14 7.26 -9.71
C TRP A 212 -4.21 7.79 -10.67
N GLY A 213 -5.47 7.54 -10.35
CA GLY A 213 -6.60 8.02 -11.17
C GLY A 213 -6.79 7.34 -12.53
N GLY A 214 -5.85 6.56 -13.04
CA GLY A 214 -5.85 5.90 -14.34
C GLY A 214 -7.22 5.37 -14.81
N LYS A 215 -7.34 4.10 -15.14
CA LYS A 215 -8.61 3.46 -15.55
C LYS A 215 -9.63 3.30 -14.41
N ARG A 216 -9.31 3.78 -13.18
CA ARG A 216 -10.13 3.58 -11.98
C ARG A 216 -11.45 4.34 -12.04
N LYS A 217 -11.44 5.58 -12.52
CA LYS A 217 -12.67 6.37 -12.72
C LYS A 217 -13.62 5.68 -13.71
N ALA A 218 -13.10 5.27 -14.85
CA ALA A 218 -13.87 4.53 -15.85
C ALA A 218 -14.33 3.14 -15.37
N ARG A 219 -13.51 2.44 -14.54
CA ARG A 219 -13.93 1.18 -13.92
C ARG A 219 -15.03 1.38 -12.89
N ARG A 220 -14.95 2.41 -12.05
CA ARG A 220 -15.99 2.75 -11.06
C ARG A 220 -17.29 3.11 -11.75
N GLU A 221 -17.24 3.89 -12.82
CA GLU A 221 -18.42 4.24 -13.61
C GLU A 221 -19.07 2.99 -14.22
N ARG A 222 -18.29 2.12 -14.88
CA ARG A 222 -18.79 0.84 -15.39
C ARG A 222 -19.33 -0.08 -14.29
N ALA A 223 -18.72 -0.08 -13.10
CA ALA A 223 -19.20 -0.87 -11.97
C ALA A 223 -20.52 -0.32 -11.41
N ARG A 224 -20.68 1.01 -11.36
CA ARG A 224 -21.96 1.65 -11.01
C ARG A 224 -23.04 1.28 -12.01
N GLN A 225 -22.77 1.44 -13.31
CA GLN A 225 -23.71 1.11 -14.37
C GLN A 225 -24.15 -0.36 -14.31
N ARG A 226 -23.21 -1.30 -14.09
CA ARG A 226 -23.55 -2.73 -13.91
C ARG A 226 -24.39 -2.98 -12.66
N ARG A 227 -24.06 -2.36 -11.53
CA ARG A 227 -24.84 -2.49 -10.30
C ARG A 227 -26.26 -1.95 -10.47
N HIS A 228 -26.42 -0.85 -11.17
CA HIS A 228 -27.73 -0.32 -11.52
C HIS A 228 -28.52 -1.29 -12.41
N ALA A 229 -27.88 -1.85 -13.42
CA ALA A 229 -28.52 -2.80 -14.33
C ALA A 229 -28.94 -4.11 -13.64
N LEU A 230 -28.17 -4.58 -12.65
CA LEU A 230 -28.41 -5.85 -11.95
C LEU A 230 -29.18 -5.70 -10.62
N GLY A 231 -29.59 -4.47 -10.25
CA GLY A 231 -30.30 -4.26 -9.00
C GLY A 231 -29.43 -4.44 -7.73
N GLY A 232 -28.10 -4.32 -7.85
CA GLY A 232 -27.18 -4.44 -6.71
C GLY A 232 -27.21 -3.23 -5.79
N SER A 233 -26.43 -3.27 -4.69
CA SER A 233 -26.33 -2.26 -3.63
C SER A 233 -25.80 -0.89 -4.12
N GLY A 234 -26.57 -0.21 -4.92
CA GLY A 234 -26.33 1.17 -5.38
C GLY A 234 -27.22 2.20 -4.68
N ALA A 235 -27.72 1.86 -3.48
CA ALA A 235 -28.75 2.63 -2.75
C ALA A 235 -28.41 4.10 -2.48
N TYR A 236 -27.15 4.49 -2.59
CA TYR A 236 -26.69 5.89 -2.42
C TYR A 236 -26.49 6.63 -3.75
N THR A 237 -26.93 6.06 -4.88
CA THR A 237 -26.90 6.77 -6.17
C THR A 237 -28.24 7.43 -6.41
N GLU A 238 -28.25 8.70 -6.80
CA GLU A 238 -29.46 9.49 -7.07
C GLU A 238 -30.28 8.97 -8.28
N ARG A 239 -29.73 8.01 -9.03
CA ARG A 239 -30.45 7.42 -10.18
C ARG A 239 -31.15 6.14 -9.79
N PRO A 240 -32.40 5.93 -10.19
CA PRO A 240 -33.11 4.69 -9.93
C PRO A 240 -32.37 3.48 -10.50
N LEU A 241 -32.36 2.38 -9.75
CA LEU A 241 -31.70 1.13 -10.13
C LEU A 241 -32.30 0.49 -11.39
N HIS A 242 -33.53 0.78 -11.68
CA HIS A 242 -34.24 0.42 -12.90
C HIS A 242 -34.81 1.68 -13.55
N PRO A 243 -34.44 2.03 -14.79
CA PRO A 243 -35.22 3.00 -15.54
C PRO A 243 -36.64 2.41 -15.62
N GLY A 244 -37.58 3.13 -15.04
CA GLY A 244 -38.91 2.67 -14.70
C GLY A 244 -39.53 1.64 -15.63
N ARG A 245 -40.02 0.57 -15.07
CA ARG A 245 -41.27 0.05 -15.55
C ARG A 245 -42.30 1.15 -15.28
N ALA A 246 -42.56 1.95 -16.29
CA ALA A 246 -43.75 2.78 -16.29
C ALA A 246 -44.93 1.84 -16.04
N ALA A 247 -45.70 2.14 -15.00
CA ALA A 247 -46.98 1.51 -14.73
C ALA A 247 -47.96 1.85 -15.84
#